data_487bd92ceb68774d63d7b83f68e6c17f
#
_entry.id   487bd92ceb68774d63d7b83f68e6c17f
#
_cell.length_a   1.000
_cell.length_b   1.000
_cell.length_c   1.000
_cell.angle_alpha   90.00
_cell.angle_beta   90.00
_cell.angle_gamma   90.00
#
_symmetry.space_group_name_H-M   'P 1'
#
loop_
_entity.id
_entity.type
_entity.pdbx_description
1 polymer ?
#
loop_
_entity_poly.entity_id
_entity_poly.type
_entity_poly.pdbx_seq_one_letter_code
_entity_poly.pdbx_strand_id
1 'polypeptide(L)'
;PVISSAASDVYKRQLHDIGDTLAPANHADFAATMLEPFISEKNYWILKHHGIFQGYYFFDFLGLDKNMRDKFKGNPHWKDCAEFCAKYDQNSFDPEYDTEPIETFIPMLRNVLSQTKKSIYKAS
;
A
#
# COMPACT_ATOMS: atom_id res chain seq x y z
N PRO A 1 17.29 -8.02 -4.99
CA PRO A 1 16.92 -6.64 -5.25
C PRO A 1 15.82 -6.49 -6.28
N VAL A 2 15.98 -7.08 -7.47
CA VAL A 2 14.96 -7.00 -8.52
C VAL A 2 13.68 -7.70 -8.10
N ILE A 3 13.79 -8.90 -7.50
CA ILE A 3 12.65 -9.67 -7.02
C ILE A 3 11.93 -8.90 -5.89
N SER A 4 12.69 -8.29 -4.99
CA SER A 4 12.15 -7.51 -3.91
C SER A 4 11.38 -6.28 -4.42
N SER A 5 11.93 -5.60 -5.43
CA SER A 5 11.28 -4.46 -6.06
C SER A 5 10.00 -4.87 -6.78
N ALA A 6 10.03 -5.97 -7.53
CA ALA A 6 8.86 -6.49 -8.22
C ALA A 6 7.76 -6.91 -7.24
N ALA A 7 8.13 -7.61 -6.16
CA ALA A 7 7.18 -7.99 -5.12
C ALA A 7 6.55 -6.75 -4.47
N SER A 8 7.37 -5.72 -4.22
CA SER A 8 6.90 -4.45 -3.67
C SER A 8 5.84 -3.81 -4.58
N ASP A 9 6.07 -3.82 -5.90
CA ASP A 9 5.11 -3.28 -6.86
C ASP A 9 3.80 -4.06 -6.85
N VAL A 10 3.85 -5.39 -6.70
CA VAL A 10 2.65 -6.23 -6.68
C VAL A 10 1.67 -5.78 -5.61
N TYR A 11 2.08 -5.75 -4.35
CA TYR A 11 1.12 -5.42 -3.30
C TYR A 11 0.88 -3.93 -3.16
N LYS A 12 1.82 -3.08 -3.56
CA LYS A 12 1.58 -1.65 -3.56
C LYS A 12 0.60 -1.23 -4.65
N ARG A 13 0.73 -1.79 -5.84
CA ARG A 13 -0.12 -1.38 -6.97
C ARG A 13 -1.41 -2.17 -7.08
N GLN A 14 -1.36 -3.47 -6.81
CA GLN A 14 -2.50 -4.34 -7.06
C GLN A 14 -3.37 -4.58 -5.84
N LEU A 15 -2.79 -4.58 -4.65
CA LEU A 15 -3.50 -4.99 -3.44
C LEU A 15 -3.74 -3.89 -2.43
N HIS A 16 -3.17 -2.69 -2.61
CA HIS A 16 -3.28 -1.64 -1.59
C HIS A 16 -4.74 -1.19 -1.34
N ASP A 17 -5.59 -1.28 -2.34
CA ASP A 17 -7.00 -0.91 -2.24
C ASP A 17 -7.94 -2.11 -2.18
N ILE A 18 -7.43 -3.31 -1.86
CA ILE A 18 -8.26 -4.52 -1.84
C ILE A 18 -9.42 -4.42 -0.85
N GLY A 19 -9.32 -3.55 0.15
CA GLY A 19 -10.35 -3.33 1.14
C GLY A 19 -11.51 -2.42 0.69
N ASP A 20 -11.42 -1.80 -0.49
CA ASP A 20 -12.44 -0.82 -0.93
C ASP A 20 -13.85 -1.40 -0.97
N THR A 21 -13.99 -2.66 -1.37
CA THR A 21 -15.30 -3.32 -1.45
C THR A 21 -15.78 -3.82 -0.09
N LEU A 22 -14.89 -4.40 0.72
CA LEU A 22 -15.26 -5.07 1.97
C LEU A 22 -15.20 -4.14 3.19
N ALA A 23 -14.36 -3.12 3.14
CA ALA A 23 -14.17 -2.19 4.26
C ALA A 23 -13.90 -0.79 3.73
N PRO A 24 -14.86 -0.15 3.03
CA PRO A 24 -14.64 1.13 2.36
C PRO A 24 -14.23 2.26 3.32
N ALA A 25 -14.68 2.20 4.57
CA ALA A 25 -14.32 3.22 5.56
C ALA A 25 -12.91 3.04 6.12
N ASN A 26 -12.28 1.89 5.89
CA ASN A 26 -10.98 1.56 6.46
C ASN A 26 -10.19 0.60 5.57
N HIS A 27 -10.18 0.84 4.27
CA HIS A 27 -9.56 -0.06 3.30
C HIS A 27 -8.05 -0.22 3.51
N ALA A 28 -7.39 0.82 3.99
CA ALA A 28 -5.94 0.78 4.21
C ALA A 28 -5.57 -0.20 5.33
N ASP A 29 -6.26 -0.14 6.46
CA ASP A 29 -6.04 -1.08 7.55
C ASP A 29 -6.41 -2.51 7.15
N PHE A 30 -7.47 -2.67 6.39
CA PHE A 30 -7.87 -3.99 5.88
C PHE A 30 -6.77 -4.61 5.02
N ALA A 31 -6.25 -3.87 4.05
CA ALA A 31 -5.19 -4.35 3.18
C ALA A 31 -3.92 -4.69 3.98
N ALA A 32 -3.53 -3.81 4.88
CA ALA A 32 -2.35 -4.00 5.71
C ALA A 32 -2.47 -5.25 6.59
N THR A 33 -3.61 -5.42 7.25
CA THR A 33 -3.85 -6.58 8.13
C THR A 33 -3.83 -7.88 7.34
N MET A 34 -4.49 -7.89 6.18
CA MET A 34 -4.53 -9.08 5.33
C MET A 34 -3.15 -9.49 4.82
N LEU A 35 -2.32 -8.53 4.47
CA LEU A 35 -1.02 -8.78 3.86
C LEU A 35 0.14 -8.83 4.86
N GLU A 36 -0.07 -8.42 6.10
CA GLU A 36 0.99 -8.37 7.11
C GLU A 36 1.85 -9.65 7.19
N PRO A 37 1.26 -10.87 7.15
CA PRO A 37 2.07 -12.08 7.25
C PRO A 37 3.07 -12.28 6.11
N PHE A 38 2.89 -11.59 4.99
CA PHE A 38 3.62 -11.86 3.76
C PHE A 38 4.59 -10.76 3.36
N ILE A 39 4.55 -9.60 3.98
CA ILE A 39 5.28 -8.42 3.55
C ILE A 39 6.22 -7.89 4.63
N SER A 40 7.11 -6.98 4.23
CA SER A 40 8.04 -6.34 5.15
C SER A 40 7.32 -5.35 6.07
N GLU A 41 7.96 -5.03 7.20
CA GLU A 41 7.46 -4.02 8.13
C GLU A 41 7.25 -2.67 7.43
N LYS A 42 8.19 -2.28 6.57
CA LYS A 42 8.10 -1.04 5.79
C LYS A 42 6.85 -1.02 4.91
N ASN A 43 6.62 -2.09 4.17
CA ASN A 43 5.47 -2.16 3.27
C ASN A 43 4.15 -2.26 4.03
N TYR A 44 4.14 -2.95 5.16
CA TYR A 44 2.99 -2.96 6.05
C TYR A 44 2.65 -1.55 6.51
N TRP A 45 3.65 -0.79 6.93
CA TRP A 45 3.44 0.59 7.38
C TRP A 45 2.88 1.47 6.27
N ILE A 46 3.43 1.34 5.05
CA ILE A 46 2.96 2.10 3.88
C ILE A 46 1.50 1.79 3.58
N LEU A 47 1.14 0.50 3.53
CA LEU A 47 -0.24 0.10 3.27
C LEU A 47 -1.19 0.64 4.34
N LYS A 48 -0.81 0.52 5.59
CA LYS A 48 -1.65 0.95 6.71
C LYS A 48 -1.95 2.45 6.67
N HIS A 49 -0.99 3.25 6.23
CA HIS A 49 -1.09 4.71 6.30
C HIS A 49 -1.39 5.37 4.96
N HIS A 50 -1.46 4.62 3.85
CA HIS A 50 -1.60 5.24 2.53
C HIS A 50 -2.88 6.07 2.40
N GLY A 51 -3.97 5.71 3.08
CA GLY A 51 -5.21 6.49 3.03
C GLY A 51 -5.03 7.90 3.57
N ILE A 52 -4.34 8.05 4.70
CA ILE A 52 -4.05 9.37 5.29
C ILE A 52 -3.08 10.16 4.40
N PHE A 53 -2.08 9.51 3.83
CA PHE A 53 -1.14 10.16 2.94
C PHE A 53 -1.79 10.56 1.62
N GLN A 54 -2.70 9.75 1.10
CA GLN A 54 -3.47 10.11 -0.09
C GLN A 54 -4.37 11.31 0.18
N GLY A 55 -4.83 11.48 1.40
CA GLY A 55 -5.63 12.62 1.82
C GLY A 55 -4.98 13.97 1.56
N TYR A 56 -3.64 14.03 1.49
CA TYR A 56 -2.94 15.25 1.11
C TYR A 56 -3.47 15.85 -0.19
N TYR A 57 -3.98 15.02 -1.11
CA TYR A 57 -4.43 15.44 -2.42
C TYR A 57 -5.93 15.76 -2.49
N PHE A 58 -6.74 15.33 -1.51
CA PHE A 58 -8.19 15.54 -1.62
C PHE A 58 -8.91 15.89 -0.32
N PHE A 59 -8.26 15.83 0.84
CA PHE A 59 -8.92 16.14 2.11
C PHE A 59 -9.49 17.56 2.17
N ASP A 60 -8.84 18.53 1.50
CA ASP A 60 -9.36 19.90 1.44
C ASP A 60 -10.77 19.96 0.87
N PHE A 61 -11.07 19.15 -0.13
CA PHE A 61 -12.39 19.09 -0.76
C PHE A 61 -13.45 18.51 0.17
N LEU A 62 -13.04 17.78 1.19
CA LEU A 62 -13.93 17.16 2.17
C LEU A 62 -14.03 17.97 3.46
N GLY A 63 -13.35 19.10 3.55
CA GLY A 63 -13.28 19.88 4.77
C GLY A 63 -12.40 19.25 5.86
N LEU A 64 -11.50 18.36 5.47
CA LEU A 64 -10.56 17.72 6.38
C LEU A 64 -9.16 18.31 6.20
N ASP A 65 -8.28 18.06 7.18
CA ASP A 65 -6.92 18.56 7.14
C ASP A 65 -6.04 17.69 6.24
N LYS A 66 -5.60 18.24 5.10
CA LYS A 66 -4.71 17.54 4.18
C LYS A 66 -3.34 17.22 4.79
N ASN A 67 -2.95 17.92 5.84
CA ASN A 67 -1.65 17.73 6.49
C ASN A 67 -1.69 16.73 7.64
N MET A 68 -2.74 15.92 7.74
CA MET A 68 -2.83 14.88 8.78
C MET A 68 -1.62 13.94 8.76
N ARG A 69 -1.01 13.72 7.59
CA ARG A 69 0.18 12.87 7.47
C ARG A 69 1.40 13.44 8.19
N ASP A 70 1.42 14.73 8.47
CA ASP A 70 2.58 15.39 9.09
C ASP A 70 2.83 14.90 10.52
N LYS A 71 1.82 14.39 11.21
CA LYS A 71 2.01 13.82 12.54
C LYS A 71 2.91 12.58 12.55
N PHE A 72 3.13 11.97 11.38
CA PHE A 72 3.99 10.79 11.25
C PHE A 72 5.41 11.11 10.77
N LYS A 73 5.78 12.38 10.63
CA LYS A 73 7.09 12.78 10.06
C LYS A 73 8.30 12.18 10.78
N GLY A 74 8.18 11.84 12.04
CA GLY A 74 9.26 11.17 12.78
C GLY A 74 9.47 9.71 12.42
N ASN A 75 8.55 9.10 11.66
CA ASN A 75 8.66 7.70 11.29
C ASN A 75 9.63 7.53 10.11
N PRO A 76 10.52 6.51 10.15
CA PRO A 76 11.50 6.30 9.06
C PRO A 76 10.86 5.96 7.71
N HIS A 77 9.60 5.54 7.68
CA HIS A 77 8.90 5.17 6.45
C HIS A 77 8.06 6.31 5.87
N TRP A 78 8.07 7.48 6.48
CA TRP A 78 7.24 8.62 6.06
C TRP A 78 7.50 9.00 4.59
N LYS A 79 8.79 9.15 4.23
CA LYS A 79 9.16 9.56 2.87
C LYS A 79 8.74 8.54 1.83
N ASP A 80 8.90 7.27 2.13
CA ASP A 80 8.53 6.19 1.22
C ASP A 80 7.03 6.13 1.01
N CYS A 81 6.25 6.35 2.04
CA CYS A 81 4.79 6.40 1.94
C CYS A 81 4.32 7.61 1.12
N ALA A 82 4.91 8.77 1.36
CA ALA A 82 4.59 9.98 0.59
C ALA A 82 4.92 9.79 -0.89
N GLU A 83 6.06 9.17 -1.19
CA GLU A 83 6.47 8.87 -2.56
C GLU A 83 5.53 7.86 -3.22
N PHE A 84 5.13 6.82 -2.49
CA PHE A 84 4.17 5.85 -2.99
C PHE A 84 2.87 6.52 -3.42
N CYS A 85 2.31 7.39 -2.58
CA CYS A 85 1.07 8.09 -2.93
C CYS A 85 1.25 9.03 -4.11
N ALA A 86 2.38 9.74 -4.19
CA ALA A 86 2.63 10.69 -5.27
C ALA A 86 2.86 10.00 -6.61
N LYS A 87 3.64 8.90 -6.62
CA LYS A 87 4.09 8.26 -7.87
C LYS A 87 3.15 7.16 -8.36
N TYR A 88 2.52 6.42 -7.46
CA TYR A 88 1.75 5.24 -7.84
C TYR A 88 0.26 5.43 -7.61
N ASP A 89 -0.13 5.80 -6.41
CA ASP A 89 -1.54 5.91 -6.07
C ASP A 89 -2.19 7.09 -6.78
N GLN A 90 -1.58 8.27 -6.68
CA GLN A 90 -2.13 9.47 -7.32
C GLN A 90 -2.15 9.36 -8.85
N ASN A 91 -1.09 8.82 -9.44
CA ASN A 91 -1.01 8.69 -10.89
C ASN A 91 -2.02 7.68 -11.46
N SER A 92 -2.53 6.76 -10.67
CA SER A 92 -3.53 5.79 -11.14
C SER A 92 -4.87 6.45 -11.50
N PHE A 93 -5.10 7.69 -11.09
CA PHE A 93 -6.29 8.46 -11.48
C PHE A 93 -6.16 9.14 -12.85
N ASP A 94 -4.97 9.16 -13.43
CA ASP A 94 -4.76 9.70 -14.78
C ASP A 94 -5.24 8.67 -15.81
N PRO A 95 -6.22 9.02 -16.68
CA PRO A 95 -6.72 8.08 -17.68
C PRO A 95 -5.67 7.65 -18.70
N GLU A 96 -4.59 8.40 -18.84
CA GLU A 96 -3.48 8.05 -19.74
C GLU A 96 -2.41 7.22 -19.05
N TYR A 97 -2.55 6.97 -17.75
CA TYR A 97 -1.59 6.17 -16.99
C TYR A 97 -1.63 4.72 -17.47
N ASP A 98 -0.50 4.25 -18.03
CA ASP A 98 -0.37 2.91 -18.57
C ASP A 98 -0.15 1.90 -17.46
N THR A 99 -1.03 0.90 -17.36
CA THR A 99 -0.93 -0.15 -16.36
C THR A 99 -0.76 -1.50 -17.04
N GLU A 100 0.11 -2.34 -16.45
CA GLU A 100 0.28 -3.71 -16.91
C GLU A 100 -0.97 -4.55 -16.60
N PRO A 101 -1.32 -5.53 -17.45
CA PRO A 101 -2.40 -6.45 -17.14
C PRO A 101 -2.14 -7.22 -15.86
N ILE A 102 -3.21 -7.61 -15.16
CA ILE A 102 -3.08 -8.35 -13.90
C ILE A 102 -2.31 -9.66 -14.07
N GLU A 103 -2.42 -10.28 -15.25
CA GLU A 103 -1.72 -11.53 -15.54
C GLU A 103 -0.20 -11.42 -15.42
N THR A 104 0.34 -10.21 -15.64
CA THR A 104 1.77 -9.94 -15.48
C THR A 104 2.20 -10.11 -14.01
N PHE A 105 1.30 -9.83 -13.07
CA PHE A 105 1.59 -9.85 -11.64
C PHE A 105 1.26 -11.16 -10.95
N ILE A 106 0.48 -12.04 -11.58
CA ILE A 106 0.04 -13.30 -10.94
C ILE A 106 1.21 -14.16 -10.44
N PRO A 107 2.29 -14.39 -11.21
CA PRO A 107 3.42 -15.18 -10.70
C PRO A 107 4.08 -14.52 -9.49
N MET A 108 4.19 -13.19 -9.47
CA MET A 108 4.77 -12.44 -8.35
C MET A 108 3.89 -12.54 -7.11
N LEU A 109 2.56 -12.43 -7.28
CA LEU A 109 1.60 -12.61 -6.19
C LEU A 109 1.72 -14.01 -5.57
N ARG A 110 1.77 -15.04 -6.40
CA ARG A 110 1.91 -16.41 -5.92
C ARG A 110 3.19 -16.59 -5.11
N ASN A 111 4.28 -15.98 -5.58
CA ASN A 111 5.55 -16.05 -4.86
C ASN A 111 5.47 -15.35 -3.51
N VAL A 112 4.92 -14.14 -3.46
CA VAL A 112 4.78 -13.37 -2.22
C VAL A 112 3.88 -14.10 -1.23
N LEU A 113 2.70 -14.54 -1.66
CA LEU A 113 1.70 -15.16 -0.79
C LEU A 113 2.05 -16.58 -0.38
N SER A 114 3.02 -17.21 -1.03
CA SER A 114 3.49 -18.55 -0.65
C SER A 114 4.47 -18.54 0.51
N GLN A 115 4.97 -17.35 0.91
CA GLN A 115 6.02 -17.21 1.91
C GLN A 115 5.53 -16.40 3.11
N THR A 116 4.98 -17.09 4.10
CA THR A 116 4.54 -16.44 5.32
C THR A 116 5.75 -16.02 6.15
N LYS A 117 5.89 -14.72 6.38
CA LYS A 117 6.98 -14.15 7.19
C LYS A 117 6.62 -14.04 8.66
N LYS A 118 5.32 -13.82 8.96
CA LYS A 118 4.82 -13.68 10.32
C LYS A 118 3.57 -14.54 10.50
N SER A 119 3.44 -15.15 11.67
CA SER A 119 2.23 -15.87 12.04
C SER A 119 2.28 -16.15 13.55
N ILE A 120 1.11 -16.18 14.19
CA ILE A 120 1.01 -16.61 15.58
C ILE A 120 1.38 -18.09 15.74
N TYR A 121 1.36 -18.83 14.64
CA TYR A 121 1.66 -20.27 14.61
C TYR A 121 3.08 -20.58 14.13
N LYS A 122 3.90 -19.56 13.90
CA LYS A 122 5.25 -19.71 13.38
C LYS A 122 6.25 -19.12 14.36
N ALA A 123 7.23 -19.90 14.75
CA ALA A 123 8.33 -19.43 15.59
C ALA A 123 9.07 -18.31 14.85
N SER A 124 9.30 -17.22 15.54
CA SER A 124 10.02 -16.07 15.00
C SER A 124 11.54 -16.33 14.94
#